data_c5a816673b07a89957e5853c07dfa36d
#
_entry.id   c5a816673b07a89957e5853c07dfa36d
#
_cell.length_a   1.000
_cell.length_b   1.000
_cell.length_c   1.000
_cell.angle_alpha   90.00
_cell.angle_beta   90.00
_cell.angle_gamma   90.00
#
_symmetry.space_group_name_H-M   'P 1'
#
loop_
_entity.id
_entity.type
_entity.pdbx_description
1 polymer ?
#
loop_
_entity_poly.entity_id
_entity_poly.type
_entity_poly.pdbx_seq_one_letter_code
_entity_poly.pdbx_strand_id
1 'polypeptide(L)'
;MQITARTWNEYIARLSKLNEKAGQLMAEYVAAHGTEDGPALIAYANALVTKYGEGSAELACQMYDALAEAQGVTLPAAEPAATAEYGEVARMVNATKRQNPANLPNGVRRLVKRAGADTTLHNAIRDGAEWAWVPHGDTCPFCIMLASNGWQTASAKLLKGGHASHIHANCDCEFAVRFDGSTTVAGYDPEKYLKQYRAAGSDVNAMRRIDYAARKDAINAQKRAAYAARKGSTESGKSAKINTLKSTSANTPINPVTKERYQPHEIKMTDAQFGKKIGKHTSDYGMNPAIADDREKMRTIITDIVNNAEERFYGEWRGQEYPVLFHVKGDDVVIESSSGEFVTILKGGTTNVRVENARKSKV
;
A
#
# COMPACT_ATOMS: atom_id res chain seq x y z
N MET A 1 -22.19 19.04 26.50
CA MET A 1 -20.81 19.51 26.66
C MET A 1 -20.10 19.49 25.30
N GLN A 2 -18.99 20.23 25.13
CA GLN A 2 -18.13 20.11 23.95
C GLN A 2 -16.72 19.70 24.37
N ILE A 3 -16.20 18.60 23.83
CA ILE A 3 -14.80 18.23 23.95
C ILE A 3 -14.00 19.26 23.15
N THR A 4 -13.14 20.02 23.83
CA THR A 4 -12.40 21.09 23.18
C THR A 4 -11.39 20.56 22.14
N ALA A 5 -11.10 21.37 21.12
CA ALA A 5 -10.09 21.02 20.14
C ALA A 5 -8.71 20.77 20.81
N ARG A 6 -8.39 21.54 21.88
CA ARG A 6 -7.15 21.37 22.64
C ARG A 6 -7.08 19.97 23.25
N THR A 7 -8.07 19.59 24.04
CA THR A 7 -8.14 18.28 24.71
C THR A 7 -8.05 17.13 23.70
N TRP A 8 -8.82 17.24 22.62
CA TRP A 8 -8.83 16.22 21.56
C TRP A 8 -7.48 16.11 20.84
N ASN A 9 -6.89 17.23 20.45
CA ASN A 9 -5.59 17.26 19.75
C ASN A 9 -4.45 16.76 20.64
N GLU A 10 -4.44 17.09 21.93
CA GLU A 10 -3.45 16.59 22.90
C GLU A 10 -3.53 15.06 23.03
N TYR A 11 -4.74 14.51 23.11
CA TYR A 11 -4.95 13.06 23.13
C TYR A 11 -4.43 12.39 21.84
N ILE A 12 -4.84 12.89 20.66
CA ILE A 12 -4.38 12.37 19.37
C ILE A 12 -2.85 12.46 19.26
N ALA A 13 -2.25 13.58 19.66
CA ALA A 13 -0.80 13.75 19.59
C ALA A 13 -0.04 12.74 20.45
N ARG A 14 -0.57 12.39 21.64
CA ARG A 14 0.02 11.36 22.51
C ARG A 14 -0.06 9.98 21.88
N LEU A 15 -1.21 9.61 21.31
CA LEU A 15 -1.39 8.34 20.58
C LEU A 15 -0.48 8.25 19.35
N SER A 16 -0.45 9.30 18.52
CA SER A 16 0.39 9.36 17.33
C SER A 16 1.86 9.18 17.68
N LYS A 17 2.34 9.83 18.76
CA LYS A 17 3.71 9.67 19.24
C LYS A 17 4.09 8.24 19.59
N LEU A 18 3.17 7.48 20.24
CA LEU A 18 3.39 6.06 20.53
C LEU A 18 3.45 5.23 19.24
N ASN A 19 2.50 5.46 18.34
CA ASN A 19 2.42 4.75 17.05
C ASN A 19 3.66 4.99 16.19
N GLU A 20 4.08 6.26 16.08
CA GLU A 20 5.27 6.65 15.33
C GLU A 20 6.54 6.04 15.91
N LYS A 21 6.69 6.07 17.25
CA LYS A 21 7.87 5.50 17.90
C LYS A 21 7.97 4.00 17.67
N ALA A 22 6.87 3.27 17.77
CA ALA A 22 6.84 1.83 17.49
C ALA A 22 7.22 1.53 16.03
N GLY A 23 6.68 2.29 15.09
CA GLY A 23 7.02 2.16 13.67
C GLY A 23 8.46 2.54 13.37
N GLN A 24 8.99 3.61 13.99
CA GLN A 24 10.38 4.01 13.86
C GLN A 24 11.34 2.91 14.31
N LEU A 25 11.11 2.35 15.51
CA LEU A 25 11.94 1.27 16.05
C LEU A 25 11.90 0.03 15.16
N MET A 26 10.74 -0.30 14.59
CA MET A 26 10.64 -1.41 13.63
C MET A 26 11.45 -1.12 12.36
N ALA A 27 11.43 0.11 11.85
CA ALA A 27 12.22 0.51 10.69
C ALA A 27 13.74 0.45 10.97
N GLU A 28 14.15 0.92 12.14
CA GLU A 28 15.54 0.87 12.60
C GLU A 28 16.02 -0.58 12.74
N TYR A 29 15.21 -1.46 13.29
CA TYR A 29 15.53 -2.89 13.40
C TYR A 29 15.72 -3.53 12.02
N VAL A 30 14.78 -3.30 11.11
CA VAL A 30 14.86 -3.85 9.73
C VAL A 30 16.09 -3.31 9.01
N ALA A 31 16.44 -2.03 9.20
CA ALA A 31 17.62 -1.43 8.59
C ALA A 31 18.93 -2.04 9.13
N ALA A 32 18.97 -2.38 10.42
CA ALA A 32 20.15 -2.93 11.07
C ALA A 32 20.34 -4.44 10.85
N HIS A 33 19.26 -5.21 10.83
CA HIS A 33 19.28 -6.68 10.85
C HIS A 33 18.69 -7.34 9.60
N GLY A 34 18.07 -6.55 8.70
CA GLY A 34 17.36 -7.09 7.55
C GLY A 34 16.06 -7.79 7.93
N THR A 35 15.57 -8.68 7.07
CA THR A 35 14.31 -9.41 7.25
C THR A 35 14.45 -10.92 7.14
N GLU A 36 15.66 -11.43 7.03
CA GLU A 36 15.91 -12.86 6.75
C GLU A 36 15.60 -13.75 7.96
N ASP A 37 16.00 -13.33 9.17
CA ASP A 37 15.67 -14.03 10.41
C ASP A 37 14.20 -13.77 10.79
N GLY A 38 13.31 -14.62 10.29
CA GLY A 38 11.88 -14.52 10.53
C GLY A 38 11.50 -14.61 12.01
N PRO A 39 11.99 -15.59 12.78
CA PRO A 39 11.72 -15.70 14.21
C PRO A 39 12.13 -14.46 15.01
N ALA A 40 13.34 -13.94 14.82
CA ALA A 40 13.81 -12.74 15.51
C ALA A 40 12.99 -11.50 15.13
N LEU A 41 12.66 -11.35 13.84
CA LEU A 41 11.82 -10.27 13.33
C LEU A 41 10.42 -10.28 13.95
N ILE A 42 9.80 -11.47 14.09
CA ILE A 42 8.48 -11.63 14.71
C ILE A 42 8.56 -11.31 16.22
N ALA A 43 9.59 -11.82 16.91
CA ALA A 43 9.78 -11.57 18.33
C ALA A 43 9.95 -10.09 18.64
N TYR A 44 10.75 -9.38 17.82
CA TYR A 44 10.93 -7.93 17.97
C TYR A 44 9.67 -7.14 17.67
N ALA A 45 8.96 -7.46 16.58
CA ALA A 45 7.68 -6.85 16.25
C ALA A 45 6.65 -7.07 17.37
N ASN A 46 6.59 -8.28 17.94
CA ASN A 46 5.70 -8.60 19.06
C ASN A 46 6.02 -7.77 20.30
N ALA A 47 7.30 -7.66 20.68
CA ALA A 47 7.72 -6.83 21.80
C ALA A 47 7.29 -5.35 21.64
N LEU A 48 7.41 -4.81 20.42
CA LEU A 48 6.95 -3.46 20.11
C LEU A 48 5.42 -3.33 20.20
N VAL A 49 4.69 -4.28 19.60
CA VAL A 49 3.21 -4.28 19.61
C VAL A 49 2.68 -4.39 21.02
N THR A 50 3.26 -5.26 21.86
CA THR A 50 2.88 -5.39 23.27
C THR A 50 3.15 -4.08 24.03
N LYS A 51 4.41 -3.62 24.05
CA LYS A 51 4.80 -2.45 24.85
C LYS A 51 4.03 -1.17 24.47
N TYR A 52 3.97 -0.86 23.18
CA TYR A 52 3.35 0.39 22.70
C TYR A 52 1.82 0.24 22.58
N GLY A 53 1.32 -0.99 22.39
CA GLY A 53 -0.11 -1.29 22.42
C GLY A 53 -0.69 -1.14 23.82
N GLU A 54 -0.01 -1.63 24.85
CA GLU A 54 -0.39 -1.39 26.26
C GLU A 54 -0.42 0.12 26.56
N GLY A 55 0.58 0.88 26.14
CA GLY A 55 0.58 2.33 26.28
C GLY A 55 -0.56 3.03 25.54
N SER A 56 -0.93 2.54 24.35
CA SER A 56 -2.08 3.04 23.58
C SER A 56 -3.41 2.73 24.29
N ALA A 57 -3.56 1.53 24.81
CA ALA A 57 -4.74 1.12 25.57
C ALA A 57 -4.90 1.94 26.87
N GLU A 58 -3.81 2.15 27.60
CA GLU A 58 -3.82 2.96 28.82
C GLU A 58 -4.21 4.43 28.55
N LEU A 59 -3.68 5.04 27.46
CA LEU A 59 -4.10 6.38 27.06
C LEU A 59 -5.58 6.45 26.71
N ALA A 60 -6.10 5.40 26.08
CA ALA A 60 -7.53 5.30 25.76
C ALA A 60 -8.38 5.18 27.02
N CYS A 61 -7.95 4.40 28.05
CA CYS A 61 -8.61 4.35 29.35
C CYS A 61 -8.65 5.73 29.99
N GLN A 62 -7.51 6.43 30.07
CA GLN A 62 -7.43 7.76 30.67
C GLN A 62 -8.36 8.77 29.96
N MET A 63 -8.44 8.72 28.64
CA MET A 63 -9.33 9.59 27.88
C MET A 63 -10.80 9.23 28.12
N TYR A 64 -11.12 7.94 28.16
CA TYR A 64 -12.47 7.43 28.40
C TYR A 64 -13.00 7.88 29.77
N ASP A 65 -12.20 7.67 30.83
CA ASP A 65 -12.56 8.06 32.19
C ASP A 65 -12.69 9.58 32.33
N ALA A 66 -11.77 10.35 31.73
CA ALA A 66 -11.84 11.81 31.71
C ALA A 66 -13.11 12.33 30.98
N LEU A 67 -13.55 11.65 29.92
CA LEU A 67 -14.78 12.00 29.22
C LEU A 67 -16.04 11.66 30.04
N ALA A 68 -16.03 10.54 30.78
CA ALA A 68 -17.12 10.19 31.68
C ALA A 68 -17.25 11.20 32.82
N GLU A 69 -16.15 11.56 33.49
CA GLU A 69 -16.09 12.57 34.53
C GLU A 69 -16.57 13.94 34.02
N ALA A 70 -16.06 14.40 32.88
CA ALA A 70 -16.43 15.68 32.30
C ALA A 70 -17.90 15.76 31.90
N GLN A 71 -18.55 14.63 31.57
CA GLN A 71 -19.97 14.52 31.28
C GLN A 71 -20.82 14.26 32.55
N GLY A 72 -20.21 14.20 33.73
CA GLY A 72 -20.91 13.99 35.00
C GLY A 72 -21.49 12.58 35.15
N VAL A 73 -20.92 11.60 34.49
CA VAL A 73 -21.35 10.20 34.52
C VAL A 73 -20.41 9.38 35.39
N THR A 74 -20.96 8.64 36.36
CA THR A 74 -20.22 7.72 37.22
C THR A 74 -20.23 6.33 36.58
N LEU A 75 -19.07 5.85 36.13
CA LEU A 75 -18.88 4.55 35.52
C LEU A 75 -17.79 3.76 36.23
N PRO A 76 -17.74 2.43 36.07
CA PRO A 76 -16.55 1.66 36.41
C PRO A 76 -15.34 2.21 35.62
N ALA A 77 -14.15 2.17 36.24
CA ALA A 77 -12.92 2.57 35.54
C ALA A 77 -12.79 1.85 34.20
N ALA A 78 -12.27 2.54 33.21
CA ALA A 78 -12.05 1.94 31.92
C ALA A 78 -11.01 0.82 31.98
N GLU A 79 -11.26 -0.28 31.29
CA GLU A 79 -10.39 -1.46 31.24
C GLU A 79 -9.63 -1.48 29.90
N PRO A 80 -8.30 -1.70 29.92
CA PRO A 80 -7.52 -1.78 28.71
C PRO A 80 -7.85 -3.06 27.92
N ALA A 81 -8.05 -2.95 26.62
CA ALA A 81 -8.16 -4.11 25.76
C ALA A 81 -6.79 -4.81 25.60
N ALA A 82 -6.83 -6.12 25.38
CA ALA A 82 -5.62 -6.89 25.10
C ALA A 82 -4.95 -6.41 23.81
N THR A 83 -3.62 -6.42 23.82
CA THR A 83 -2.83 -6.19 22.60
C THR A 83 -2.96 -7.38 21.65
N ALA A 84 -2.50 -7.20 20.38
CA ALA A 84 -2.53 -8.29 19.42
C ALA A 84 -1.70 -9.50 19.91
N GLU A 85 -2.27 -10.68 19.77
CA GLU A 85 -1.61 -11.93 20.14
C GLU A 85 -0.39 -12.22 19.26
N TYR A 86 0.60 -12.94 19.80
CA TYR A 86 1.81 -13.34 19.09
C TYR A 86 1.51 -13.96 17.71
N GLY A 87 0.50 -14.84 17.64
CA GLY A 87 0.09 -15.48 16.38
C GLY A 87 -0.44 -14.49 15.34
N GLU A 88 -1.10 -13.41 15.77
CA GLU A 88 -1.55 -12.35 14.88
C GLU A 88 -0.38 -11.49 14.37
N VAL A 89 0.53 -11.13 15.28
CA VAL A 89 1.75 -10.39 14.91
C VAL A 89 2.57 -11.21 13.93
N ALA A 90 2.73 -12.51 14.16
CA ALA A 90 3.44 -13.41 13.25
C ALA A 90 2.78 -13.47 11.86
N ARG A 91 1.45 -13.55 11.78
CA ARG A 91 0.72 -13.50 10.50
C ARG A 91 0.94 -12.17 9.77
N MET A 92 0.88 -11.05 10.50
CA MET A 92 1.13 -9.71 9.96
C MET A 92 2.54 -9.60 9.41
N VAL A 93 3.56 -9.98 10.19
CA VAL A 93 4.97 -9.91 9.78
C VAL A 93 5.21 -10.78 8.54
N ASN A 94 4.78 -12.04 8.55
CA ASN A 94 4.98 -12.96 7.43
C ASN A 94 4.26 -12.51 6.15
N ALA A 95 3.05 -11.97 6.26
CA ALA A 95 2.32 -11.45 5.11
C ALA A 95 2.99 -10.20 4.54
N THR A 96 3.40 -9.27 5.41
CA THR A 96 4.03 -8.00 5.01
C THR A 96 5.42 -8.24 4.43
N LYS A 97 6.24 -9.12 5.04
CA LYS A 97 7.55 -9.52 4.52
C LYS A 97 7.46 -10.05 3.09
N ARG A 98 6.46 -10.88 2.79
CA ARG A 98 6.26 -11.45 1.44
C ARG A 98 5.79 -10.44 0.40
N GLN A 99 4.97 -9.45 0.81
CA GLN A 99 4.41 -8.45 -0.12
C GLN A 99 5.35 -7.26 -0.31
N ASN A 100 5.73 -6.62 0.77
CA ASN A 100 6.62 -5.46 0.78
C ASN A 100 7.21 -5.26 2.19
N PRO A 101 8.44 -5.70 2.46
CA PRO A 101 9.08 -5.56 3.78
C PRO A 101 9.14 -4.12 4.31
N ALA A 102 9.20 -3.12 3.41
CA ALA A 102 9.20 -1.71 3.80
C ALA A 102 7.91 -1.28 4.52
N ASN A 103 6.85 -2.07 4.45
CA ASN A 103 5.59 -1.81 5.16
C ASN A 103 5.52 -2.44 6.56
N LEU A 104 6.54 -3.14 7.04
CA LEU A 104 6.57 -3.70 8.40
C LEU A 104 6.34 -2.64 9.50
N PRO A 105 6.95 -1.44 9.43
CA PRO A 105 6.66 -0.37 10.37
C PRO A 105 5.17 0.01 10.42
N ASN A 106 4.51 0.07 9.26
CA ASN A 106 3.07 0.36 9.19
C ASN A 106 2.21 -0.77 9.77
N GLY A 107 2.63 -2.02 9.60
CA GLY A 107 1.96 -3.17 10.23
C GLY A 107 2.00 -3.09 11.75
N VAL A 108 3.16 -2.76 12.33
CA VAL A 108 3.33 -2.56 13.78
C VAL A 108 2.49 -1.37 14.26
N ARG A 109 2.58 -0.20 13.61
CA ARG A 109 1.77 0.97 13.96
C ARG A 109 0.28 0.65 14.02
N ARG A 110 -0.23 -0.08 13.03
CA ARG A 110 -1.64 -0.47 12.96
C ARG A 110 -2.06 -1.31 14.15
N LEU A 111 -1.26 -2.29 14.56
CA LEU A 111 -1.58 -3.16 15.70
C LEU A 111 -1.50 -2.41 17.04
N VAL A 112 -0.54 -1.49 17.18
CA VAL A 112 -0.43 -0.60 18.35
C VAL A 112 -1.67 0.29 18.47
N LYS A 113 -2.05 0.96 17.36
CA LYS A 113 -3.22 1.85 17.35
C LYS A 113 -4.51 1.11 17.64
N ARG A 114 -4.64 -0.12 17.15
CA ARG A 114 -5.83 -0.94 17.38
C ARG A 114 -6.08 -1.21 18.85
N ALA A 115 -5.04 -1.40 19.68
CA ALA A 115 -5.22 -1.64 21.11
C ALA A 115 -5.95 -0.48 21.81
N GLY A 116 -5.61 0.77 21.48
CA GLY A 116 -6.33 1.95 21.99
C GLY A 116 -7.78 2.03 21.48
N ALA A 117 -7.99 1.78 20.19
CA ALA A 117 -9.32 1.79 19.59
C ALA A 117 -10.23 0.70 20.16
N ASP A 118 -9.72 -0.52 20.32
CA ASP A 118 -10.44 -1.64 20.92
C ASP A 118 -10.79 -1.34 22.39
N THR A 119 -9.87 -0.68 23.13
CA THR A 119 -10.12 -0.23 24.50
C THR A 119 -11.33 0.72 24.55
N THR A 120 -11.33 1.76 23.73
CA THR A 120 -12.45 2.71 23.66
C THR A 120 -13.76 2.01 23.33
N LEU A 121 -13.77 1.12 22.34
CA LEU A 121 -14.99 0.43 21.89
C LEU A 121 -15.50 -0.58 22.90
N HIS A 122 -14.63 -1.37 23.57
CA HIS A 122 -15.04 -2.34 24.57
C HIS A 122 -15.72 -1.65 25.77
N ASN A 123 -15.12 -0.57 26.29
CA ASN A 123 -15.71 0.20 27.37
C ASN A 123 -17.01 0.87 26.94
N ALA A 124 -17.08 1.43 25.72
CA ALA A 124 -18.30 2.03 25.18
C ALA A 124 -19.45 1.01 25.06
N ILE A 125 -19.15 -0.24 24.69
CA ILE A 125 -20.15 -1.31 24.63
C ILE A 125 -20.61 -1.73 26.04
N ARG A 126 -19.67 -1.88 26.98
CA ARG A 126 -19.96 -2.20 28.37
C ARG A 126 -20.93 -1.19 28.98
N ASP A 127 -20.70 0.09 28.74
CA ASP A 127 -21.40 1.19 29.39
C ASP A 127 -22.57 1.72 28.57
N GLY A 128 -22.86 1.14 27.40
CA GLY A 128 -23.94 1.56 26.52
C GLY A 128 -23.78 2.97 25.93
N ALA A 129 -22.54 3.44 25.81
CA ALA A 129 -22.21 4.76 25.28
C ALA A 129 -22.51 4.88 23.79
N GLU A 130 -22.63 6.11 23.30
CA GLU A 130 -22.52 6.41 21.86
C GLU A 130 -21.08 6.69 21.48
N TRP A 131 -20.73 6.33 20.28
CA TRP A 131 -19.41 6.57 19.71
C TRP A 131 -19.50 7.21 18.34
N ALA A 132 -18.45 7.93 17.95
CA ALA A 132 -18.29 8.45 16.61
C ALA A 132 -16.85 8.31 16.12
N TRP A 133 -16.67 8.11 14.82
CA TRP A 133 -15.36 8.18 14.19
C TRP A 133 -15.02 9.64 13.92
N VAL A 134 -14.05 10.18 14.63
CA VAL A 134 -13.64 11.59 14.53
C VAL A 134 -12.35 11.68 13.69
N PRO A 135 -12.44 12.24 12.50
CA PRO A 135 -11.27 12.47 11.65
C PRO A 135 -10.33 13.50 12.25
N HIS A 136 -9.03 13.31 12.02
CA HIS A 136 -7.99 14.24 12.38
C HIS A 136 -6.98 14.38 11.23
N GLY A 137 -6.52 15.60 10.97
CA GLY A 137 -5.54 15.87 9.92
C GLY A 137 -6.05 15.57 8.51
N ASP A 138 -5.18 14.99 7.70
CA ASP A 138 -5.46 14.64 6.31
C ASP A 138 -6.31 13.36 6.24
N THR A 139 -7.61 13.55 6.09
CA THR A 139 -8.60 12.48 6.21
C THR A 139 -8.81 11.74 4.91
N CYS A 140 -8.52 10.44 4.91
CA CYS A 140 -8.71 9.59 3.73
C CYS A 140 -10.21 9.32 3.43
N PRO A 141 -10.57 8.97 2.19
CA PRO A 141 -11.96 8.68 1.78
C PRO A 141 -12.69 7.64 2.63
N PHE A 142 -11.97 6.65 3.16
CA PHE A 142 -12.56 5.65 4.05
C PHE A 142 -12.96 6.26 5.40
N CYS A 143 -12.10 7.10 5.98
CA CYS A 143 -12.41 7.80 7.23
C CYS A 143 -13.53 8.83 7.07
N ILE A 144 -13.63 9.49 5.90
CA ILE A 144 -14.77 10.36 5.59
C ILE A 144 -16.08 9.59 5.59
N MET A 145 -16.12 8.41 4.98
CA MET A 145 -17.30 7.54 4.99
C MET A 145 -17.65 7.11 6.42
N LEU A 146 -16.69 6.70 7.25
CA LEU A 146 -16.94 6.34 8.65
C LEU A 146 -17.45 7.55 9.46
N ALA A 147 -16.83 8.71 9.29
CA ALA A 147 -17.23 9.95 9.98
C ALA A 147 -18.61 10.44 9.60
N SER A 148 -19.07 10.14 8.38
CA SER A 148 -20.40 10.49 7.89
C SER A 148 -21.55 9.77 8.60
N ASN A 149 -21.24 8.67 9.31
CA ASN A 149 -22.24 7.93 10.08
C ASN A 149 -22.66 8.66 11.38
N GLY A 150 -21.91 9.68 11.80
CA GLY A 150 -22.21 10.42 13.01
C GLY A 150 -22.06 9.59 14.29
N TRP A 151 -22.80 9.97 15.31
CA TRP A 151 -22.85 9.26 16.59
C TRP A 151 -23.75 8.04 16.50
N GLN A 152 -23.28 6.92 17.00
CA GLN A 152 -23.96 5.63 16.96
C GLN A 152 -23.88 4.96 18.33
N THR A 153 -24.94 4.26 18.73
CA THR A 153 -24.94 3.44 19.94
C THR A 153 -23.90 2.32 19.81
N ALA A 154 -23.04 2.19 20.81
CA ALA A 154 -22.09 1.10 20.86
C ALA A 154 -22.80 -0.24 21.05
N SER A 155 -22.46 -1.23 20.26
CA SER A 155 -23.03 -2.57 20.32
C SER A 155 -22.00 -3.64 19.98
N ALA A 156 -22.25 -4.88 20.44
CA ALA A 156 -21.37 -6.01 20.14
C ALA A 156 -21.19 -6.28 18.63
N LYS A 157 -22.06 -5.76 17.76
CA LYS A 157 -21.90 -5.82 16.30
C LYS A 157 -20.71 -5.00 15.82
N LEU A 158 -20.32 -3.95 16.54
CA LEU A 158 -19.16 -3.12 16.25
C LEU A 158 -17.86 -3.95 16.27
N LEU A 159 -17.65 -4.73 17.31
CA LEU A 159 -16.47 -5.60 17.40
C LEU A 159 -16.48 -6.68 16.35
N LYS A 160 -17.64 -7.28 16.06
CA LYS A 160 -17.79 -8.30 14.99
C LYS A 160 -17.62 -7.71 13.59
N GLY A 161 -17.99 -6.45 13.38
CA GLY A 161 -17.80 -5.72 12.12
C GLY A 161 -16.36 -5.34 11.83
N GLY A 162 -15.44 -5.56 12.77
CA GLY A 162 -14.01 -5.33 12.59
C GLY A 162 -13.65 -3.87 12.36
N HIS A 163 -14.42 -2.90 12.89
CA HIS A 163 -14.14 -1.47 12.69
C HIS A 163 -12.71 -1.10 13.13
N ALA A 164 -12.26 -1.59 14.29
CA ALA A 164 -10.89 -1.39 14.73
C ALA A 164 -9.86 -2.12 13.86
N SER A 165 -10.22 -3.22 13.20
CA SER A 165 -9.33 -3.95 12.29
C SER A 165 -9.07 -3.20 10.96
N HIS A 166 -9.91 -2.24 10.60
CA HIS A 166 -9.75 -1.40 9.40
C HIS A 166 -8.98 -0.10 9.66
N ILE A 167 -8.45 0.11 10.86
CA ILE A 167 -7.64 1.26 11.20
C ILE A 167 -6.38 1.30 10.33
N HIS A 168 -6.10 2.47 9.75
CA HIS A 168 -4.91 2.68 8.93
C HIS A 168 -3.72 3.07 9.80
N ALA A 169 -2.52 2.61 9.44
CA ALA A 169 -1.27 2.91 10.14
C ALA A 169 -0.93 4.40 10.19
N ASN A 170 -1.29 5.14 9.14
CA ASN A 170 -0.93 6.55 8.96
C ASN A 170 -2.16 7.48 9.06
N CYS A 171 -3.16 7.09 9.84
CA CYS A 171 -4.37 7.87 10.03
C CYS A 171 -4.52 8.21 11.51
N ASP A 172 -4.65 9.48 11.85
CA ASP A 172 -4.81 9.97 13.22
C ASP A 172 -6.28 10.12 13.64
N CYS A 173 -7.21 9.53 12.85
CA CYS A 173 -8.62 9.46 13.21
C CYS A 173 -8.83 8.49 14.37
N GLU A 174 -9.69 8.86 15.34
CA GLU A 174 -9.96 8.08 16.54
C GLU A 174 -11.44 8.01 16.89
N PHE A 175 -11.79 7.09 17.79
CA PHE A 175 -13.12 7.00 18.36
C PHE A 175 -13.30 8.02 19.47
N ALA A 176 -14.33 8.85 19.38
CA ALA A 176 -14.84 9.64 20.49
C ALA A 176 -16.08 8.96 21.09
N VAL A 177 -16.30 9.14 22.40
CA VAL A 177 -17.45 8.60 23.11
C VAL A 177 -18.26 9.69 23.78
N ARG A 178 -19.56 9.48 23.88
CA ARG A 178 -20.46 10.30 24.69
C ARG A 178 -21.49 9.44 25.40
N PHE A 179 -21.94 9.95 26.57
CA PHE A 179 -22.89 9.25 27.44
C PHE A 179 -24.22 9.98 27.55
N ASP A 180 -24.26 11.26 27.18
CA ASP A 180 -25.38 12.18 27.40
C ASP A 180 -26.18 12.49 26.12
N GLY A 181 -25.85 11.88 24.99
CA GLY A 181 -26.49 12.10 23.69
C GLY A 181 -26.28 13.49 23.08
N SER A 182 -25.65 14.42 23.85
CA SER A 182 -25.52 15.84 23.46
C SER A 182 -24.08 16.31 23.33
N THR A 183 -23.12 15.63 23.95
CA THR A 183 -21.69 15.97 23.86
C THR A 183 -21.19 15.86 22.43
N THR A 184 -20.39 16.85 22.03
CA THR A 184 -19.78 16.94 20.68
C THR A 184 -18.27 17.08 20.78
N VAL A 185 -17.56 16.82 19.71
CA VAL A 185 -16.12 17.09 19.56
C VAL A 185 -15.93 18.34 18.71
N ALA A 186 -15.14 19.27 19.18
CA ALA A 186 -14.87 20.51 18.44
C ALA A 186 -14.25 20.22 17.06
N GLY A 187 -14.88 20.78 16.02
CA GLY A 187 -14.45 20.56 14.63
C GLY A 187 -15.00 19.28 13.97
N TYR A 188 -15.68 18.42 14.72
CA TYR A 188 -16.37 17.26 14.14
C TYR A 188 -17.80 17.64 13.73
N ASP A 189 -18.06 17.54 12.46
CA ASP A 189 -19.38 17.78 11.83
C ASP A 189 -19.69 16.60 10.90
N PRO A 190 -20.51 15.63 11.32
CA PRO A 190 -20.84 14.46 10.51
C PRO A 190 -21.59 14.83 9.23
N GLU A 191 -22.39 15.90 9.23
CA GLU A 191 -23.13 16.35 8.04
C GLU A 191 -22.19 16.83 6.94
N LYS A 192 -21.08 17.50 7.30
CA LYS A 192 -20.03 17.87 6.35
C LYS A 192 -19.45 16.63 5.64
N TYR A 193 -19.15 15.58 6.40
CA TYR A 193 -18.62 14.33 5.85
C TYR A 193 -19.67 13.57 5.03
N LEU A 194 -20.92 13.57 5.47
CA LEU A 194 -22.05 12.98 4.73
C LEU A 194 -22.25 13.68 3.39
N LYS A 195 -22.19 15.01 3.36
CA LYS A 195 -22.26 15.77 2.12
C LYS A 195 -21.13 15.43 1.14
N GLN A 196 -19.89 15.28 1.64
CA GLN A 196 -18.76 14.86 0.83
C GLN A 196 -18.96 13.43 0.28
N TYR A 197 -19.41 12.51 1.12
CA TYR A 197 -19.67 11.13 0.73
C TYR A 197 -20.77 11.03 -0.33
N ARG A 198 -21.88 11.74 -0.15
CA ARG A 198 -22.99 11.80 -1.12
C ARG A 198 -22.58 12.45 -2.45
N ALA A 199 -21.74 13.48 -2.42
CA ALA A 199 -21.23 14.13 -3.62
C ALA A 199 -20.40 13.17 -4.50
N ALA A 200 -19.81 12.13 -3.91
CA ALA A 200 -19.13 11.05 -4.63
C ALA A 200 -20.05 9.86 -4.97
N GLY A 201 -21.37 10.05 -4.93
CA GLY A 201 -22.34 8.99 -5.22
C GLY A 201 -22.45 7.93 -4.13
N SER A 202 -22.07 8.23 -2.88
CA SER A 202 -22.02 7.28 -1.77
C SER A 202 -21.13 6.05 -2.06
N ASP A 203 -20.06 6.26 -2.83
CA ASP A 203 -19.09 5.24 -3.19
C ASP A 203 -17.67 5.63 -2.74
N VAL A 204 -17.09 4.86 -1.81
CA VAL A 204 -15.74 5.07 -1.30
C VAL A 204 -14.69 4.96 -2.42
N ASN A 205 -14.91 4.10 -3.41
CA ASN A 205 -13.97 3.97 -4.53
C ASN A 205 -14.04 5.17 -5.47
N ALA A 206 -15.23 5.76 -5.65
CA ALA A 206 -15.38 7.03 -6.35
C ALA A 206 -14.65 8.17 -5.62
N MET A 207 -14.80 8.26 -4.29
CA MET A 207 -14.04 9.21 -3.47
C MET A 207 -12.52 9.01 -3.60
N ARG A 208 -12.04 7.75 -3.58
CA ARG A 208 -10.62 7.44 -3.78
C ARG A 208 -10.10 7.88 -5.14
N ARG A 209 -10.92 7.75 -6.20
CA ARG A 209 -10.54 8.23 -7.54
C ARG A 209 -10.44 9.75 -7.58
N ILE A 210 -11.39 10.45 -6.94
CA ILE A 210 -11.39 11.93 -6.85
C ILE A 210 -10.17 12.39 -6.04
N ASP A 211 -9.92 11.82 -4.87
CA ASP A 211 -8.78 12.13 -4.01
C ASP A 211 -7.45 11.88 -4.75
N TYR A 212 -7.33 10.72 -5.40
CA TYR A 212 -6.14 10.41 -6.20
C TYR A 212 -5.94 11.40 -7.34
N ALA A 213 -7.00 11.78 -8.06
CA ALA A 213 -6.91 12.75 -9.15
C ALA A 213 -6.43 14.12 -8.66
N ALA A 214 -6.93 14.57 -7.50
CA ALA A 214 -6.50 15.83 -6.87
C ALA A 214 -5.04 15.81 -6.42
N ARG A 215 -4.52 14.67 -5.98
CA ARG A 215 -3.14 14.51 -5.45
C ARG A 215 -2.15 13.92 -6.45
N LYS A 216 -2.59 13.56 -7.63
CA LYS A 216 -1.79 12.81 -8.63
C LYS A 216 -0.42 13.44 -8.90
N ASP A 217 -0.37 14.75 -9.06
CA ASP A 217 0.88 15.45 -9.38
C ASP A 217 1.85 15.46 -8.20
N ALA A 218 1.35 15.66 -6.97
CA ALA A 218 2.14 15.56 -5.74
C ALA A 218 2.67 14.13 -5.53
N ILE A 219 1.82 13.12 -5.71
CA ILE A 219 2.19 11.69 -5.62
C ILE A 219 3.28 11.36 -6.65
N ASN A 220 3.12 11.82 -7.88
CA ASN A 220 4.10 11.60 -8.94
C ASN A 220 5.42 12.36 -8.68
N ALA A 221 5.36 13.55 -8.09
CA ALA A 221 6.55 14.30 -7.68
C ALA A 221 7.32 13.56 -6.57
N GLN A 222 6.61 13.05 -5.55
CA GLN A 222 7.21 12.23 -4.50
C GLN A 222 7.86 10.95 -5.04
N LYS A 223 7.18 10.25 -5.94
CA LYS A 223 7.74 9.04 -6.59
C LYS A 223 9.02 9.36 -7.36
N ARG A 224 9.02 10.47 -8.12
CA ARG A 224 10.24 10.92 -8.85
C ARG A 224 11.37 11.27 -7.89
N ALA A 225 11.09 11.98 -6.80
CA ALA A 225 12.08 12.32 -5.78
C ALA A 225 12.64 11.08 -5.09
N ALA A 226 11.78 10.13 -4.69
CA ALA A 226 12.20 8.86 -4.10
C ALA A 226 13.05 8.02 -5.07
N TYR A 227 12.70 7.99 -6.35
CA TYR A 227 13.50 7.33 -7.37
C TYR A 227 14.87 7.99 -7.55
N ALA A 228 14.92 9.32 -7.61
CA ALA A 228 16.18 10.07 -7.71
C ALA A 228 17.09 9.85 -6.49
N ALA A 229 16.52 9.83 -5.27
CA ALA A 229 17.25 9.54 -4.03
C ALA A 229 17.85 8.12 -4.03
N ARG A 230 17.10 7.12 -4.50
CA ARG A 230 17.60 5.73 -4.66
C ARG A 230 18.72 5.65 -5.69
N LYS A 231 18.61 6.39 -6.79
CA LYS A 231 19.64 6.44 -7.83
C LYS A 231 20.92 7.10 -7.32
N GLY A 232 20.83 8.19 -6.56
CA GLY A 232 21.98 8.87 -5.97
C GLY A 232 22.71 8.03 -4.89
N SER A 233 22.01 7.15 -4.17
CA SER A 233 22.63 6.26 -3.19
C SER A 233 23.31 5.03 -3.82
N THR A 234 22.98 4.67 -5.06
CA THR A 234 23.64 3.57 -5.81
C THR A 234 24.90 4.02 -6.57
N GLU A 235 25.12 5.31 -6.78
CA GLU A 235 26.33 5.80 -7.44
C GLU A 235 27.58 5.84 -6.52
N SER A 236 27.40 5.71 -5.18
CA SER A 236 28.51 5.64 -4.22
C SER A 236 29.16 4.25 -4.07
N GLY A 237 28.69 3.26 -4.77
CA GLY A 237 29.24 1.91 -4.68
C GLY A 237 28.93 1.03 -5.87
N LYS A 238 29.71 1.13 -6.89
CA LYS A 238 30.12 0.17 -7.91
C LYS A 238 30.19 0.81 -9.30
N SER A 239 31.39 1.25 -9.65
CA SER A 239 31.82 1.27 -11.04
C SER A 239 31.87 -0.17 -11.55
N ALA A 240 30.74 -0.73 -11.93
CA ALA A 240 30.70 -1.98 -12.68
C ALA A 240 30.81 -1.63 -14.16
N LYS A 241 31.92 -2.05 -14.75
CA LYS A 241 32.21 -1.97 -16.16
C LYS A 241 31.00 -2.41 -16.98
N ILE A 242 30.36 -1.48 -17.65
CA ILE A 242 29.45 -1.78 -18.76
C ILE A 242 30.36 -2.34 -19.87
N ASN A 243 30.32 -3.65 -20.05
CA ASN A 243 30.85 -4.25 -21.25
C ASN A 243 30.01 -3.77 -22.41
N THR A 244 30.59 -2.90 -23.20
CA THR A 244 30.06 -2.45 -24.48
C THR A 244 29.96 -3.67 -25.39
N LEU A 245 28.79 -4.31 -25.43
CA LEU A 245 28.49 -5.30 -26.45
C LEU A 245 28.47 -4.60 -27.80
N LYS A 246 29.40 -4.97 -28.66
CA LYS A 246 29.47 -4.52 -30.05
C LYS A 246 28.14 -4.82 -30.74
N SER A 247 27.32 -3.81 -30.97
CA SER A 247 26.16 -3.87 -31.82
C SER A 247 26.61 -4.17 -33.26
N THR A 248 26.17 -5.30 -33.79
CA THR A 248 26.27 -5.59 -35.22
C THR A 248 25.26 -4.71 -35.95
N SER A 249 25.76 -3.70 -36.60
CA SER A 249 25.06 -2.52 -37.15
C SER A 249 24.13 -2.77 -38.33
N ALA A 250 23.86 -4.01 -38.76
CA ALA A 250 23.21 -4.23 -40.06
C ALA A 250 21.70 -4.54 -40.03
N ASN A 251 21.10 -4.83 -38.85
CA ASN A 251 19.70 -5.30 -38.75
C ASN A 251 18.89 -4.64 -37.62
N THR A 252 19.15 -3.39 -37.28
CA THR A 252 18.42 -2.70 -36.23
C THR A 252 17.14 -2.09 -36.81
N PRO A 253 15.92 -2.48 -36.33
CA PRO A 253 14.67 -1.98 -36.91
C PRO A 253 14.49 -0.49 -36.60
N ILE A 254 13.79 0.21 -37.52
CA ILE A 254 13.43 1.63 -37.37
C ILE A 254 12.03 1.69 -36.79
N ASN A 255 11.85 2.47 -35.71
CA ASN A 255 10.56 2.72 -35.13
C ASN A 255 9.66 3.45 -36.15
N PRO A 256 8.52 2.88 -36.55
CA PRO A 256 7.66 3.45 -37.56
C PRO A 256 7.01 4.78 -37.13
N VAL A 257 6.92 5.05 -35.83
CA VAL A 257 6.34 6.28 -35.26
C VAL A 257 7.39 7.38 -35.12
N THR A 258 8.52 7.08 -34.38
CA THR A 258 9.55 8.09 -34.10
C THR A 258 10.57 8.25 -35.21
N LYS A 259 10.60 7.33 -36.20
CA LYS A 259 11.60 7.23 -37.27
C LYS A 259 13.04 7.02 -36.82
N GLU A 260 13.22 6.70 -35.54
CA GLU A 260 14.54 6.43 -34.94
C GLU A 260 14.88 4.95 -35.03
N ARG A 261 16.17 4.63 -35.16
CA ARG A 261 16.66 3.25 -35.07
C ARG A 261 16.56 2.77 -33.64
N TYR A 262 16.17 1.50 -33.42
CA TYR A 262 16.16 0.89 -32.11
C TYR A 262 17.53 1.05 -31.44
N GLN A 263 17.50 1.56 -30.22
CA GLN A 263 18.65 1.60 -29.32
C GLN A 263 18.37 0.67 -28.14
N PRO A 264 19.35 -0.17 -27.73
CA PRO A 264 19.20 -0.99 -26.55
C PRO A 264 18.85 -0.12 -25.33
N HIS A 265 17.77 -0.46 -24.64
CA HIS A 265 17.30 0.24 -23.45
C HIS A 265 16.66 -0.76 -22.49
N GLU A 266 16.52 -0.36 -21.25
CA GLU A 266 15.81 -1.15 -20.24
C GLU A 266 14.30 -1.09 -20.51
N ILE A 267 13.68 -2.26 -20.73
CA ILE A 267 12.23 -2.34 -20.91
C ILE A 267 11.50 -1.88 -19.66
N LYS A 268 10.54 -0.98 -19.82
CA LYS A 268 9.76 -0.43 -18.71
C LYS A 268 8.72 -1.45 -18.26
N MET A 269 8.89 -2.01 -17.07
CA MET A 269 7.95 -2.95 -16.45
C MET A 269 7.44 -2.38 -15.13
N THR A 270 6.21 -1.86 -15.08
CA THR A 270 5.57 -1.51 -13.81
C THR A 270 5.03 -2.75 -13.12
N ASP A 271 5.00 -2.77 -11.78
CA ASP A 271 4.48 -3.90 -11.02
C ASP A 271 3.02 -4.23 -11.35
N ALA A 272 2.21 -3.23 -11.70
CA ALA A 272 0.82 -3.40 -12.09
C ALA A 272 0.69 -4.05 -13.49
N GLN A 273 1.52 -3.65 -14.46
CA GLN A 273 1.54 -4.25 -15.79
C GLN A 273 2.09 -5.67 -15.74
N PHE A 274 3.17 -5.85 -14.97
CA PHE A 274 3.82 -7.12 -14.73
C PHE A 274 2.85 -8.12 -14.08
N GLY A 275 2.21 -7.77 -12.95
CA GLY A 275 1.28 -8.66 -12.25
C GLY A 275 0.06 -9.07 -13.08
N LYS A 276 -0.47 -8.14 -13.89
CA LYS A 276 -1.67 -8.38 -14.70
C LYS A 276 -1.39 -9.22 -15.95
N LYS A 277 -0.19 -9.11 -16.54
CA LYS A 277 0.20 -9.77 -17.81
C LYS A 277 0.93 -11.09 -17.58
N ILE A 278 1.73 -11.17 -16.55
CA ILE A 278 2.53 -12.36 -16.24
C ILE A 278 1.71 -13.48 -15.62
N GLY A 279 0.64 -13.17 -14.86
CA GLY A 279 -0.20 -14.20 -14.24
C GLY A 279 -0.73 -15.29 -15.19
N LYS A 280 -0.78 -14.99 -16.49
CA LYS A 280 -1.18 -15.95 -17.53
C LYS A 280 0.00 -16.74 -18.12
N HIS A 281 1.21 -16.22 -18.07
CA HIS A 281 2.34 -16.78 -18.80
C HIS A 281 3.42 -17.37 -17.89
N THR A 282 3.38 -17.09 -16.58
CA THR A 282 4.35 -17.63 -15.62
C THR A 282 4.27 -19.15 -15.54
N SER A 283 3.05 -19.72 -15.62
CA SER A 283 2.85 -21.15 -15.64
C SER A 283 3.45 -21.82 -16.87
N ASP A 284 3.51 -21.12 -18.01
CA ASP A 284 4.12 -21.63 -19.23
C ASP A 284 5.63 -21.90 -19.03
N TYR A 285 6.25 -21.18 -18.11
CA TYR A 285 7.67 -21.36 -17.71
C TYR A 285 7.84 -22.25 -16.49
N GLY A 286 6.81 -22.94 -16.02
CA GLY A 286 6.87 -23.81 -14.85
C GLY A 286 6.96 -23.06 -13.51
N MET A 287 6.55 -21.80 -13.48
CA MET A 287 6.66 -20.91 -12.33
C MET A 287 5.28 -20.50 -11.81
N ASN A 288 5.22 -20.06 -10.54
CA ASN A 288 3.99 -19.62 -9.91
C ASN A 288 3.99 -18.10 -9.73
N PRO A 289 3.03 -17.34 -10.35
CA PRO A 289 2.99 -15.88 -10.26
C PRO A 289 2.70 -15.36 -8.84
N ALA A 290 2.23 -16.19 -7.91
CA ALA A 290 2.05 -15.84 -6.52
C ALA A 290 3.37 -15.81 -5.73
N ILE A 291 4.44 -16.45 -6.23
CA ILE A 291 5.75 -16.53 -5.59
C ILE A 291 6.62 -15.36 -6.06
N ALA A 292 7.18 -14.60 -5.12
CA ALA A 292 7.99 -13.41 -5.44
C ALA A 292 9.26 -13.76 -6.23
N ASP A 293 9.95 -14.84 -5.84
CA ASP A 293 11.14 -15.32 -6.53
C ASP A 293 10.87 -15.73 -7.98
N ASP A 294 9.73 -16.34 -8.24
CA ASP A 294 9.34 -16.74 -9.58
C ASP A 294 8.97 -15.53 -10.44
N ARG A 295 8.39 -14.49 -9.85
CA ARG A 295 8.19 -13.21 -10.55
C ARG A 295 9.52 -12.54 -10.90
N GLU A 296 10.52 -12.58 -10.01
CA GLU A 296 11.84 -12.01 -10.30
C GLU A 296 12.57 -12.79 -11.37
N LYS A 297 12.48 -14.12 -11.36
CA LYS A 297 12.99 -14.96 -12.45
C LYS A 297 12.31 -14.62 -13.78
N MET A 298 11.00 -14.35 -13.79
CA MET A 298 10.30 -13.93 -15.00
C MET A 298 10.78 -12.55 -15.49
N ARG A 299 11.07 -11.60 -14.59
CA ARG A 299 11.71 -10.31 -14.98
C ARG A 299 13.06 -10.54 -15.65
N THR A 300 13.85 -11.42 -15.06
CA THR A 300 15.18 -11.79 -15.60
C THR A 300 15.05 -12.41 -17.00
N ILE A 301 14.09 -13.32 -17.22
CA ILE A 301 13.83 -13.94 -18.52
C ILE A 301 13.41 -12.88 -19.55
N ILE A 302 12.47 -11.99 -19.20
CA ILE A 302 12.01 -10.93 -20.09
C ILE A 302 13.17 -10.00 -20.47
N THR A 303 13.94 -9.55 -19.48
CA THR A 303 15.10 -8.69 -19.70
C THR A 303 16.17 -9.36 -20.55
N ASP A 304 16.38 -10.65 -20.35
CA ASP A 304 17.34 -11.44 -21.14
C ASP A 304 16.88 -11.56 -22.61
N ILE A 305 15.58 -11.84 -22.84
CA ILE A 305 15.04 -11.91 -24.20
C ILE A 305 15.16 -10.54 -24.90
N VAL A 306 14.84 -9.44 -24.21
CA VAL A 306 14.93 -8.10 -24.77
C VAL A 306 16.36 -7.71 -25.11
N ASN A 307 17.30 -7.96 -24.19
CA ASN A 307 18.70 -7.57 -24.38
C ASN A 307 19.43 -8.44 -25.43
N ASN A 308 19.13 -9.75 -25.44
CA ASN A 308 19.81 -10.74 -26.27
C ASN A 308 18.94 -11.28 -27.41
N ALA A 309 17.96 -10.49 -27.88
CA ALA A 309 17.09 -10.89 -29.00
C ALA A 309 17.92 -11.13 -30.28
N GLU A 310 17.68 -12.26 -30.92
CA GLU A 310 18.27 -12.67 -32.19
C GLU A 310 17.60 -11.97 -33.37
N GLU A 311 16.31 -11.66 -33.23
CA GLU A 311 15.54 -10.92 -34.21
C GLU A 311 14.70 -9.83 -33.50
N ARG A 312 14.60 -8.65 -34.15
CA ARG A 312 13.70 -7.58 -33.75
C ARG A 312 12.96 -7.03 -34.95
N PHE A 313 11.65 -6.79 -34.82
CA PHE A 313 10.84 -6.18 -35.87
C PHE A 313 9.65 -5.43 -35.25
N TYR A 314 9.18 -4.40 -35.95
CA TYR A 314 7.93 -3.72 -35.65
C TYR A 314 6.77 -4.37 -36.40
N GLY A 315 5.61 -4.43 -35.74
CA GLY A 315 4.40 -4.93 -36.36
C GLY A 315 3.18 -4.63 -35.47
N GLU A 316 1.99 -4.94 -35.98
CA GLU A 316 0.74 -4.71 -35.28
C GLU A 316 0.50 -5.76 -34.18
N TRP A 317 -0.05 -5.31 -33.04
CA TRP A 317 -0.47 -6.17 -31.96
C TRP A 317 -1.81 -5.71 -31.38
N ARG A 318 -2.72 -6.66 -31.13
CA ARG A 318 -4.07 -6.39 -30.62
C ARG A 318 -4.07 -5.49 -29.37
N GLY A 319 -4.96 -4.49 -29.36
CA GLY A 319 -5.13 -3.59 -28.23
C GLY A 319 -3.99 -2.55 -28.07
N GLN A 320 -3.14 -2.42 -29.08
CA GLN A 320 -2.16 -1.36 -29.20
C GLN A 320 -2.57 -0.42 -30.34
N GLU A 321 -2.49 0.87 -30.09
CA GLU A 321 -2.83 1.93 -31.07
C GLU A 321 -1.73 2.10 -32.13
N TYR A 322 -0.49 1.84 -31.73
CA TYR A 322 0.69 1.98 -32.59
C TYR A 322 1.42 0.64 -32.72
N PRO A 323 2.21 0.46 -33.79
CA PRO A 323 3.04 -0.73 -33.96
C PRO A 323 3.95 -0.96 -32.75
N VAL A 324 4.07 -2.22 -32.36
CA VAL A 324 4.88 -2.69 -31.22
C VAL A 324 6.19 -3.30 -31.69
N LEU A 325 7.18 -3.36 -30.82
CA LEU A 325 8.43 -4.02 -31.07
C LEU A 325 8.40 -5.46 -30.55
N PHE A 326 8.71 -6.40 -31.40
CA PHE A 326 8.88 -7.80 -31.08
C PHE A 326 10.36 -8.11 -30.88
N HIS A 327 10.70 -8.69 -29.74
CA HIS A 327 12.02 -9.23 -29.43
C HIS A 327 11.93 -10.74 -29.42
N VAL A 328 12.66 -11.40 -30.30
CA VAL A 328 12.66 -12.85 -30.45
C VAL A 328 13.99 -13.40 -30.01
N LYS A 329 13.97 -14.41 -29.11
CA LYS A 329 15.12 -15.17 -28.69
C LYS A 329 14.77 -16.65 -28.63
N GLY A 330 15.38 -17.46 -29.50
CA GLY A 330 14.93 -18.84 -29.73
C GLY A 330 13.46 -18.86 -30.18
N ASP A 331 12.63 -19.63 -29.46
CA ASP A 331 11.19 -19.68 -29.72
C ASP A 331 10.36 -18.66 -28.91
N ASP A 332 10.95 -17.98 -27.97
CA ASP A 332 10.26 -17.07 -27.08
C ASP A 332 10.21 -15.63 -27.63
N VAL A 333 9.10 -14.95 -27.38
CA VAL A 333 8.88 -13.59 -27.91
C VAL A 333 8.43 -12.67 -26.78
N VAL A 334 9.14 -11.55 -26.60
CA VAL A 334 8.70 -10.43 -25.76
C VAL A 334 8.19 -9.32 -26.67
N ILE A 335 7.07 -8.73 -26.30
CA ILE A 335 6.44 -7.63 -27.01
C ILE A 335 6.52 -6.36 -26.16
N GLU A 336 7.01 -5.31 -26.77
CA GLU A 336 7.23 -3.98 -26.21
C GLU A 336 6.42 -2.93 -26.97
N SER A 337 5.79 -1.99 -26.26
CA SER A 337 5.06 -0.89 -26.89
C SER A 337 6.02 0.12 -27.57
N SER A 338 5.49 0.97 -28.42
CA SER A 338 6.25 2.07 -29.04
C SER A 338 6.84 3.06 -28.02
N SER A 339 6.34 3.07 -26.76
CA SER A 339 6.84 3.88 -25.64
C SER A 339 7.86 3.17 -24.73
N GLY A 340 8.28 1.95 -25.10
CA GLY A 340 9.27 1.17 -24.34
C GLY A 340 8.68 0.42 -23.15
N GLU A 341 7.37 0.16 -23.13
CA GLU A 341 6.70 -0.53 -22.03
C GLU A 341 6.46 -2.00 -22.38
N PHE A 342 6.64 -2.87 -21.38
CA PHE A 342 6.32 -4.30 -21.50
C PHE A 342 4.83 -4.52 -21.80
N VAL A 343 4.55 -5.23 -22.89
CA VAL A 343 3.18 -5.59 -23.29
C VAL A 343 2.85 -7.02 -22.89
N THR A 344 3.67 -8.00 -23.29
CA THR A 344 3.49 -9.42 -22.95
C THR A 344 4.73 -10.25 -23.30
N ILE A 345 4.76 -11.50 -22.79
CA ILE A 345 5.73 -12.53 -23.19
C ILE A 345 4.97 -13.75 -23.67
N LEU A 346 5.47 -14.43 -24.68
CA LEU A 346 4.92 -15.63 -25.27
C LEU A 346 6.00 -16.71 -25.32
N LYS A 347 5.85 -17.78 -24.55
CA LYS A 347 6.69 -18.97 -24.69
C LYS A 347 6.32 -19.72 -25.98
N GLY A 348 7.29 -20.11 -26.77
CA GLY A 348 7.05 -20.66 -28.09
C GLY A 348 6.31 -19.69 -29.03
N GLY A 349 6.45 -18.38 -28.79
CA GLY A 349 5.70 -17.33 -29.48
C GLY A 349 5.98 -17.22 -30.97
N THR A 350 7.08 -17.77 -31.47
CA THR A 350 7.42 -17.77 -32.92
C THR A 350 6.41 -18.48 -33.79
N THR A 351 5.69 -19.48 -33.25
CA THR A 351 4.62 -20.22 -33.91
C THR A 351 3.23 -19.59 -33.75
N ASN A 352 3.14 -18.47 -33.04
CA ASN A 352 1.88 -17.74 -32.86
C ASN A 352 1.50 -17.01 -34.16
N VAL A 353 0.34 -17.33 -34.72
CA VAL A 353 -0.16 -16.80 -36.00
C VAL A 353 -0.11 -15.27 -36.05
N ARG A 354 -0.31 -14.57 -34.94
CA ARG A 354 -0.23 -13.09 -34.89
C ARG A 354 1.20 -12.59 -34.96
N VAL A 355 2.15 -13.28 -34.33
CA VAL A 355 3.59 -12.97 -34.41
C VAL A 355 4.07 -13.22 -35.83
N GLU A 356 3.66 -14.33 -36.46
CA GLU A 356 3.97 -14.62 -37.86
C GLU A 356 3.40 -13.58 -38.82
N ASN A 357 2.15 -13.16 -38.62
CA ASN A 357 1.52 -12.13 -39.43
C ASN A 357 2.24 -10.78 -39.27
N ALA A 358 2.55 -10.38 -38.01
CA ALA A 358 3.32 -9.17 -37.75
C ALA A 358 4.73 -9.21 -38.37
N ARG A 359 5.38 -10.40 -38.37
CA ARG A 359 6.67 -10.61 -39.03
C ARG A 359 6.61 -10.47 -40.56
N LYS A 360 5.50 -10.95 -41.17
CA LYS A 360 5.27 -10.86 -42.62
C LYS A 360 4.91 -9.43 -43.07
N SER A 361 4.21 -8.71 -42.22
CA SER A 361 3.77 -7.31 -42.48
C SER A 361 4.73 -6.26 -41.93
N LYS A 362 6.04 -6.58 -41.75
CA LYS A 362 7.04 -5.65 -41.20
C LYS A 362 6.81 -4.21 -41.69
N VAL A 363 6.48 -3.33 -40.75
CA VAL A 363 6.22 -1.91 -40.98
C VAL A 363 7.53 -1.13 -40.98
#